data_fcdb871e446d817fcca46bde3c2e0f3a
#
_entry.id   fcdb871e446d817fcca46bde3c2e0f3a
#
_cell.length_a   1.000
_cell.length_b   1.000
_cell.length_c   1.000
_cell.angle_alpha   90.00
_cell.angle_beta   90.00
_cell.angle_gamma   90.00
#
_symmetry.space_group_name_H-M   'P 1'
#
loop_
_entity.id
_entity.type
_entity.pdbx_description
1 polymer ?
#
loop_
_entity_poly.entity_id
_entity_poly.type
_entity_poly.pdbx_seq_one_letter_code
_entity_poly.pdbx_strand_id
1 'polypeptide(L)'
;FVWRGSIEKYSLRLDEKIETLISDFNNDFNANYESFLEICAYLSNLNIKFVKGRGHKKSKEQKYFEKCMEYLEKYQRYSNHFINLRGRNSYSKTDIDATFMRMKDDYMKNGQLKPGYNLQIGVISEYICAYEIFPNPSDSKTLIPFLDKISNLNLNIKNIVADAGYESISNYEYLEKMGYNSYIKPIYFEKSKTRKFKNDLNRVENLVYDSKKNKLFRKDGLELDFLYSNKKGTIHYFFNPETKKKIKYNAKFRMLSDKSKENISSNYGKQLRLNRSIQVEGAFAVLKENMKLRKLKVRGKPSVLREIGLFCIGYNFNRYISRSLRNCKGTTLHPLQAA
;
A
#
# COMPACT_ATOMS: atom_id res chain seq x y z
N PHE A 1 -1.26 -17.35 8.14
CA PHE A 1 -1.46 -15.88 8.06
C PHE A 1 -1.14 -15.24 9.38
N VAL A 2 -0.48 -14.10 9.33
CA VAL A 2 -0.32 -13.22 10.49
C VAL A 2 -0.90 -11.87 10.14
N TRP A 3 -1.87 -11.43 10.93
CA TRP A 3 -2.54 -10.14 10.77
C TRP A 3 -2.19 -9.23 11.93
N ARG A 4 -1.86 -7.96 11.65
CA ARG A 4 -1.53 -6.95 12.66
C ARG A 4 -2.59 -6.85 13.75
N GLY A 5 -3.85 -6.63 13.39
CA GLY A 5 -4.94 -6.48 14.35
C GLY A 5 -5.19 -7.71 15.22
N SER A 6 -4.87 -8.92 14.72
CA SER A 6 -4.95 -10.14 15.55
C SER A 6 -3.83 -10.17 16.59
N ILE A 7 -2.60 -9.79 16.19
CA ILE A 7 -1.46 -9.76 17.11
C ILE A 7 -1.64 -8.66 18.16
N GLU A 8 -2.09 -7.48 17.76
CA GLU A 8 -2.43 -6.39 18.70
C GLU A 8 -3.45 -6.84 19.74
N LYS A 9 -4.54 -7.50 19.31
CA LYS A 9 -5.55 -8.04 20.20
C LYS A 9 -5.00 -9.11 21.16
N TYR A 10 -4.09 -9.97 20.67
CA TYR A 10 -3.48 -11.02 21.51
C TYR A 10 -2.45 -10.43 22.48
N SER A 11 -1.71 -9.41 22.08
CA SER A 11 -0.80 -8.68 22.95
C SER A 11 -1.55 -8.03 24.10
N LEU A 12 -2.60 -7.25 23.82
CA LEU A 12 -3.42 -6.61 24.85
C LEU A 12 -3.98 -7.62 25.86
N ARG A 13 -4.49 -8.76 25.39
CA ARG A 13 -4.97 -9.82 26.27
C ARG A 13 -3.87 -10.50 27.10
N LEU A 14 -2.63 -10.50 26.57
CA LEU A 14 -1.49 -11.00 27.35
C LEU A 14 -1.11 -10.01 28.43
N ASP A 15 -1.12 -8.71 28.12
CA ASP A 15 -0.82 -7.64 29.09
C ASP A 15 -1.82 -7.67 30.27
N GLU A 16 -3.13 -7.80 29.99
CA GLU A 16 -4.17 -7.98 31.02
C GLU A 16 -3.90 -9.21 31.91
N LYS A 17 -3.45 -10.33 31.32
CA LYS A 17 -3.12 -11.55 32.07
C LYS A 17 -1.85 -11.41 32.90
N ILE A 18 -0.89 -10.63 32.43
CA ILE A 18 0.35 -10.32 33.14
C ILE A 18 0.02 -9.46 34.37
N GLU A 19 -0.81 -8.42 34.22
CA GLU A 19 -1.27 -7.59 35.33
C GLU A 19 -2.00 -8.41 36.42
N THR A 20 -2.90 -9.30 35.97
CA THR A 20 -3.58 -10.24 36.89
C THR A 20 -2.59 -11.15 37.60
N LEU A 21 -1.59 -11.69 36.87
CA LEU A 21 -0.57 -12.57 37.45
C LEU A 21 0.28 -11.83 38.49
N ILE A 22 0.65 -10.57 38.28
CA ILE A 22 1.40 -9.74 39.22
C ILE A 22 0.58 -9.56 40.50
N SER A 23 -0.70 -9.20 40.36
CA SER A 23 -1.60 -9.03 41.51
C SER A 23 -1.78 -10.32 42.29
N ASP A 24 -2.05 -11.43 41.63
CA ASP A 24 -2.23 -12.74 42.25
C ASP A 24 -0.95 -13.20 42.97
N PHE A 25 0.21 -12.98 42.35
CA PHE A 25 1.51 -13.34 42.92
C PHE A 25 1.79 -12.54 44.20
N ASN A 26 1.61 -11.22 44.15
CA ASN A 26 1.82 -10.34 45.30
C ASN A 26 0.92 -10.72 46.45
N ASN A 27 -0.34 -11.07 46.17
CA ASN A 27 -1.28 -11.51 47.21
C ASN A 27 -0.87 -12.89 47.81
N ASP A 28 -0.48 -13.83 46.96
CA ASP A 28 -0.17 -15.20 47.38
C ASP A 28 1.14 -15.31 48.16
N PHE A 29 2.11 -14.42 47.90
CA PHE A 29 3.43 -14.41 48.54
C PHE A 29 3.67 -13.23 49.47
N ASN A 30 2.65 -12.40 49.69
CA ASN A 30 2.75 -11.16 50.47
C ASN A 30 3.94 -10.29 50.04
N ALA A 31 4.10 -10.17 48.73
CA ALA A 31 5.19 -9.45 48.05
C ALA A 31 4.67 -8.15 47.42
N ASN A 32 5.57 -7.31 46.93
CA ASN A 32 5.22 -6.04 46.28
C ASN A 32 6.08 -5.84 45.00
N TYR A 33 5.94 -6.75 44.05
CA TYR A 33 6.58 -6.63 42.72
C TYR A 33 5.74 -5.74 41.83
N GLU A 34 6.40 -4.79 41.15
CA GLU A 34 5.74 -3.89 40.19
C GLU A 34 5.88 -4.43 38.73
N SER A 35 6.89 -5.25 38.50
CA SER A 35 7.22 -5.72 37.14
C SER A 35 7.10 -7.23 37.01
N PHE A 36 6.52 -7.66 35.91
CA PHE A 36 6.48 -9.08 35.50
C PHE A 36 7.87 -9.72 35.42
N LEU A 37 8.87 -8.97 34.92
CA LEU A 37 10.25 -9.48 34.80
C LEU A 37 10.91 -9.71 36.15
N GLU A 38 10.60 -8.92 37.16
CA GLU A 38 11.08 -9.11 38.53
C GLU A 38 10.57 -10.43 39.10
N ILE A 39 9.28 -10.74 38.94
CA ILE A 39 8.70 -12.02 39.36
C ILE A 39 9.36 -13.18 38.61
N CYS A 40 9.58 -13.06 37.30
CA CYS A 40 10.26 -14.08 36.53
C CYS A 40 11.72 -14.31 36.99
N ALA A 41 12.45 -13.23 37.29
CA ALA A 41 13.81 -13.30 37.82
C ALA A 41 13.83 -13.95 39.22
N TYR A 42 12.95 -13.54 40.10
CA TYR A 42 12.81 -14.14 41.42
C TYR A 42 12.55 -15.65 41.34
N LEU A 43 11.54 -16.07 40.58
CA LEU A 43 11.20 -17.49 40.42
C LEU A 43 12.31 -18.31 39.73
N SER A 44 13.09 -17.71 38.83
CA SER A 44 14.22 -18.37 38.18
C SER A 44 15.38 -18.61 39.12
N ASN A 45 15.53 -17.80 40.16
CA ASN A 45 16.59 -17.95 41.19
C ASN A 45 16.18 -18.89 42.34
N LEU A 46 14.90 -19.31 42.38
CA LEU A 46 14.44 -20.27 43.37
C LEU A 46 14.81 -21.71 42.97
N ASN A 47 15.27 -22.48 43.92
CA ASN A 47 15.53 -23.92 43.73
C ASN A 47 14.20 -24.71 43.76
N ILE A 48 13.35 -24.56 42.72
CA ILE A 48 12.04 -25.17 42.64
C ILE A 48 12.18 -26.67 42.31
N LYS A 49 11.64 -27.53 43.17
CA LYS A 49 11.52 -28.98 42.86
C LYS A 49 10.34 -29.19 41.93
N PHE A 50 10.67 -29.37 40.63
CA PHE A 50 9.65 -29.58 39.59
C PHE A 50 9.03 -30.98 39.69
N VAL A 51 7.73 -31.02 39.82
CA VAL A 51 6.94 -32.24 39.84
C VAL A 51 6.19 -32.38 38.52
N LYS A 52 6.29 -33.56 37.88
CA LYS A 52 5.61 -33.88 36.62
C LYS A 52 4.75 -35.13 36.80
N GLY A 53 3.63 -35.20 36.06
CA GLY A 53 2.76 -36.39 36.00
C GLY A 53 1.42 -36.23 36.72
N ARG A 54 0.50 -37.17 36.45
CA ARG A 54 -0.81 -37.21 37.10
C ARG A 54 -0.68 -37.64 38.56
N GLY A 55 -1.43 -37.00 39.47
CA GLY A 55 -1.47 -37.35 40.89
C GLY A 55 -0.47 -36.57 41.77
N HIS A 56 0.45 -35.82 41.19
CA HIS A 56 1.35 -34.98 41.96
C HIS A 56 0.88 -33.52 42.04
N LYS A 57 0.77 -32.98 43.24
CA LYS A 57 0.35 -31.58 43.48
C LYS A 57 1.54 -30.65 43.26
N LYS A 58 1.46 -29.78 42.25
CA LYS A 58 2.47 -28.75 42.00
C LYS A 58 2.46 -27.70 43.10
N SER A 59 3.65 -27.24 43.51
CA SER A 59 3.77 -26.09 44.42
C SER A 59 3.24 -24.80 43.78
N LYS A 60 3.00 -23.75 44.58
CA LYS A 60 2.58 -22.43 44.07
C LYS A 60 3.68 -21.85 43.17
N GLU A 61 4.90 -21.91 43.63
CA GLU A 61 6.09 -21.40 42.88
C GLU A 61 6.21 -22.05 41.51
N GLN A 62 6.05 -23.39 41.45
CA GLN A 62 6.09 -24.09 40.15
C GLN A 62 4.98 -23.62 39.19
N LYS A 63 3.75 -23.41 39.71
CA LYS A 63 2.63 -22.94 38.88
C LYS A 63 2.87 -21.53 38.31
N TYR A 64 3.37 -20.63 39.14
CA TYR A 64 3.71 -19.27 38.70
C TYR A 64 4.90 -19.29 37.74
N PHE A 65 5.93 -20.08 38.00
CA PHE A 65 7.05 -20.22 37.09
C PHE A 65 6.62 -20.71 35.70
N GLU A 66 5.79 -21.76 35.64
CA GLU A 66 5.29 -22.28 34.37
C GLU A 66 4.44 -21.23 33.62
N LYS A 67 3.60 -20.44 34.32
CA LYS A 67 2.85 -19.33 33.71
C LYS A 67 3.79 -18.21 33.24
N CYS A 68 4.80 -17.87 34.01
CA CYS A 68 5.80 -16.87 33.59
C CYS A 68 6.51 -17.28 32.33
N MET A 69 6.98 -18.52 32.24
CA MET A 69 7.64 -19.04 31.03
C MET A 69 6.71 -19.05 29.83
N GLU A 70 5.46 -19.48 29.99
CA GLU A 70 4.44 -19.42 28.93
C GLU A 70 4.20 -17.99 28.42
N TYR A 71 4.13 -17.01 29.32
CA TYR A 71 3.87 -15.60 28.95
C TYR A 71 5.09 -14.96 28.31
N LEU A 72 6.31 -15.28 28.75
CA LEU A 72 7.55 -14.84 28.10
C LEU A 72 7.65 -15.39 26.66
N GLU A 73 7.34 -16.66 26.45
CA GLU A 73 7.33 -17.25 25.10
C GLU A 73 6.30 -16.56 24.20
N LYS A 74 5.10 -16.26 24.71
CA LYS A 74 4.07 -15.54 23.98
C LYS A 74 4.51 -14.14 23.64
N TYR A 75 5.10 -13.43 24.59
CA TYR A 75 5.60 -12.07 24.42
C TYR A 75 6.68 -12.03 23.32
N GLN A 76 7.67 -12.91 23.39
CA GLN A 76 8.70 -13.03 22.36
C GLN A 76 8.12 -13.35 20.98
N ARG A 77 7.15 -14.26 20.92
CA ARG A 77 6.46 -14.62 19.67
C ARG A 77 5.71 -13.44 19.07
N TYR A 78 5.00 -12.65 19.88
CA TYR A 78 4.26 -11.49 19.39
C TYR A 78 5.21 -10.37 18.96
N SER A 79 6.29 -10.12 19.71
CA SER A 79 7.34 -9.18 19.33
C SER A 79 7.97 -9.55 17.97
N ASN A 80 8.28 -10.82 17.76
CA ASN A 80 8.79 -11.32 16.48
C ASN A 80 7.77 -11.11 15.33
N HIS A 81 6.47 -11.26 15.62
CA HIS A 81 5.44 -10.98 14.63
C HIS A 81 5.39 -9.49 14.28
N PHE A 82 5.51 -8.57 15.26
CA PHE A 82 5.58 -7.13 14.99
C PHE A 82 6.81 -6.75 14.16
N ILE A 83 7.98 -7.32 14.47
CA ILE A 83 9.20 -7.12 13.68
C ILE A 83 8.98 -7.57 12.22
N ASN A 84 8.41 -8.75 12.01
CA ASN A 84 8.16 -9.29 10.67
C ASN A 84 7.09 -8.52 9.89
N LEU A 85 6.15 -7.87 10.56
CA LEU A 85 5.14 -7.03 9.92
C LEU A 85 5.75 -5.80 9.23
N ARG A 86 6.83 -5.22 9.74
CA ARG A 86 7.53 -4.07 9.12
C ARG A 86 6.56 -2.96 8.70
N GLY A 87 5.60 -2.62 9.55
CA GLY A 87 4.58 -1.60 9.25
C GLY A 87 3.41 -2.06 8.35
N ARG A 88 3.40 -3.28 7.84
CA ARG A 88 2.33 -3.87 7.02
C ARG A 88 1.16 -4.34 7.89
N ASN A 89 0.00 -4.55 7.26
CA ASN A 89 -1.18 -5.10 7.93
C ASN A 89 -1.16 -6.63 8.05
N SER A 90 -0.36 -7.31 7.22
CA SER A 90 -0.24 -8.77 7.22
C SER A 90 1.06 -9.24 6.60
N TYR A 91 1.45 -10.47 6.91
CA TYR A 91 2.50 -11.20 6.20
C TYR A 91 2.22 -12.71 6.17
N SER A 92 2.86 -13.42 5.26
CA SER A 92 2.75 -14.88 5.14
C SER A 92 3.81 -15.56 6.00
N LYS A 93 3.43 -16.60 6.75
CA LYS A 93 4.39 -17.40 7.53
C LYS A 93 5.42 -18.14 6.66
N THR A 94 5.05 -18.47 5.43
CA THR A 94 5.90 -19.18 4.47
C THR A 94 6.78 -18.26 3.64
N ASP A 95 6.43 -16.98 3.54
CA ASP A 95 7.18 -15.93 2.89
C ASP A 95 6.94 -14.62 3.62
N ILE A 96 7.83 -14.28 4.54
CA ILE A 96 7.68 -13.13 5.44
C ILE A 96 7.69 -11.78 4.71
N ASP A 97 8.21 -11.73 3.48
CA ASP A 97 8.23 -10.52 2.67
C ASP A 97 6.93 -10.33 1.86
N ALA A 98 6.15 -11.40 1.64
CA ALA A 98 4.88 -11.34 0.95
C ALA A 98 3.75 -10.83 1.85
N THR A 99 2.86 -10.03 1.26
CA THR A 99 1.67 -9.49 1.93
C THR A 99 0.41 -10.13 1.35
N PHE A 100 -0.62 -10.30 2.17
CA PHE A 100 -1.91 -10.80 1.69
C PHE A 100 -2.65 -9.72 0.91
N MET A 101 -2.97 -10.02 -0.34
CA MET A 101 -3.69 -9.12 -1.24
C MET A 101 -4.65 -9.89 -2.15
N ARG A 102 -5.66 -9.20 -2.66
CA ARG A 102 -6.55 -9.75 -3.68
C ARG A 102 -5.80 -9.86 -4.99
N MET A 103 -5.88 -11.03 -5.61
CA MET A 103 -5.36 -11.23 -6.94
C MET A 103 -6.40 -10.78 -7.98
N LYS A 104 -5.92 -10.20 -9.10
CA LYS A 104 -6.80 -9.84 -10.24
C LYS A 104 -7.44 -11.09 -10.85
N ASP A 105 -6.68 -12.18 -10.91
CA ASP A 105 -7.10 -13.47 -11.48
C ASP A 105 -7.74 -14.33 -10.38
N ASP A 106 -8.85 -13.89 -9.85
CA ASP A 106 -9.67 -14.67 -8.90
C ASP A 106 -10.74 -15.43 -9.68
N TYR A 107 -10.37 -16.60 -10.19
CA TYR A 107 -11.27 -17.48 -10.97
C TYR A 107 -12.50 -17.92 -10.18
N MET A 108 -12.37 -18.03 -8.86
CA MET A 108 -13.47 -18.42 -7.98
C MET A 108 -14.38 -17.26 -7.60
N LYS A 109 -13.99 -16.02 -7.92
CA LYS A 109 -14.68 -14.76 -7.56
C LYS A 109 -15.10 -14.65 -6.09
N ASN A 110 -14.39 -15.36 -5.21
CA ASN A 110 -14.68 -15.41 -3.77
C ASN A 110 -13.91 -14.34 -2.97
N GLY A 111 -13.12 -13.52 -3.63
CA GLY A 111 -12.31 -12.46 -3.02
C GLY A 111 -11.19 -12.97 -2.13
N GLN A 112 -10.75 -14.22 -2.31
CA GLN A 112 -9.72 -14.85 -1.50
C GLN A 112 -8.42 -14.06 -1.55
N LEU A 113 -7.87 -13.76 -0.36
CA LEU A 113 -6.57 -13.15 -0.22
C LEU A 113 -5.47 -14.21 -0.38
N LYS A 114 -4.46 -13.89 -1.18
CA LYS A 114 -3.28 -14.76 -1.38
C LYS A 114 -2.00 -13.98 -1.03
N PRO A 115 -0.93 -14.68 -0.59
CA PRO A 115 0.38 -14.04 -0.45
C PRO A 115 0.83 -13.55 -1.82
N GLY A 116 1.29 -12.31 -1.89
CA GLY A 116 1.74 -11.74 -3.16
C GLY A 116 2.59 -10.51 -2.98
N TYR A 117 3.12 -10.07 -4.10
CA TYR A 117 3.88 -8.85 -4.25
C TYR A 117 3.21 -7.96 -5.27
N ASN A 118 3.25 -6.66 -5.04
CA ASN A 118 2.83 -5.67 -6.03
C ASN A 118 4.03 -5.38 -6.95
N LEU A 119 4.01 -5.90 -8.17
CA LEU A 119 5.05 -5.69 -9.17
C LEU A 119 4.81 -4.38 -9.92
N GLN A 120 5.80 -3.51 -9.88
CA GLN A 120 5.88 -2.28 -10.66
C GLN A 120 6.90 -2.45 -11.79
N ILE A 121 6.55 -2.01 -12.99
CA ILE A 121 7.46 -1.96 -14.15
C ILE A 121 7.46 -0.56 -14.74
N GLY A 122 8.63 -0.07 -15.11
CA GLY A 122 8.83 1.14 -15.92
C GLY A 122 9.11 0.72 -17.36
N VAL A 123 8.32 1.23 -18.31
CA VAL A 123 8.44 0.90 -19.71
C VAL A 123 8.72 2.16 -20.51
N ILE A 124 9.75 2.12 -21.34
CA ILE A 124 10.10 3.18 -22.30
C ILE A 124 10.27 2.52 -23.66
N SER A 125 9.54 3.01 -24.66
CA SER A 125 9.64 2.53 -26.07
C SER A 125 9.49 1.00 -26.18
N GLU A 126 8.55 0.43 -25.43
CA GLU A 126 8.25 -1.01 -25.34
C GLU A 126 9.28 -1.87 -24.57
N TYR A 127 10.39 -1.28 -24.06
CA TYR A 127 11.36 -1.99 -23.23
C TYR A 127 11.10 -1.74 -21.75
N ILE A 128 11.21 -2.79 -20.95
CA ILE A 128 11.19 -2.68 -19.49
C ILE A 128 12.54 -2.12 -19.05
N CYS A 129 12.58 -0.86 -18.64
CA CYS A 129 13.80 -0.19 -18.17
C CYS A 129 14.01 -0.32 -16.65
N ALA A 130 12.94 -0.58 -15.91
CA ALA A 130 13.01 -0.77 -14.46
C ALA A 130 11.88 -1.69 -13.97
N TYR A 131 12.14 -2.38 -12.87
CA TYR A 131 11.15 -3.19 -12.17
C TYR A 131 11.44 -3.17 -10.67
N GLU A 132 10.39 -3.30 -9.85
CA GLU A 132 10.50 -3.43 -8.39
C GLU A 132 9.23 -4.11 -7.86
N ILE A 133 9.37 -4.76 -6.70
CA ILE A 133 8.24 -5.36 -5.98
C ILE A 133 8.02 -4.67 -4.64
N PHE A 134 6.76 -4.44 -4.34
CA PHE A 134 6.33 -3.78 -3.12
C PHE A 134 5.39 -4.66 -2.30
N PRO A 135 5.46 -4.57 -0.98
CA PRO A 135 4.52 -5.27 -0.10
C PRO A 135 3.16 -4.56 0.01
N ASN A 136 3.01 -3.38 -0.59
CA ASN A 136 1.80 -2.57 -0.51
C ASN A 136 0.79 -3.04 -1.56
N PRO A 137 -0.44 -3.43 -1.18
CA PRO A 137 -1.46 -3.82 -2.15
C PRO A 137 -1.94 -2.67 -3.04
N SER A 138 -1.81 -1.42 -2.58
CA SER A 138 -2.20 -0.21 -3.32
C SER A 138 -1.02 0.40 -4.07
N ASP A 139 -1.24 0.78 -5.33
CA ASP A 139 -0.25 1.40 -6.19
C ASP A 139 0.09 2.84 -5.76
N SER A 140 -0.83 3.53 -5.07
CA SER A 140 -0.63 4.90 -4.62
C SER A 140 0.59 5.11 -3.71
N LYS A 141 1.05 4.07 -3.03
CA LYS A 141 2.21 4.10 -2.14
C LYS A 141 3.50 3.59 -2.81
N THR A 142 3.45 3.14 -4.05
CA THR A 142 4.59 2.52 -4.74
C THR A 142 5.28 3.44 -5.71
N LEU A 143 4.62 4.51 -6.19
CA LEU A 143 5.17 5.39 -7.21
C LEU A 143 6.45 6.10 -6.76
N ILE A 144 6.41 6.76 -5.61
CA ILE A 144 7.55 7.53 -5.09
C ILE A 144 8.79 6.63 -4.92
N PRO A 145 8.74 5.54 -4.13
CA PRO A 145 9.91 4.70 -3.94
C PRO A 145 10.37 3.98 -5.24
N PHE A 146 9.47 3.80 -6.21
CA PHE A 146 9.83 3.29 -7.52
C PHE A 146 10.59 4.33 -8.35
N LEU A 147 10.13 5.59 -8.37
CA LEU A 147 10.80 6.68 -9.08
C LEU A 147 12.15 7.05 -8.44
N ASP A 148 12.26 7.03 -7.11
CA ASP A 148 13.54 7.20 -6.40
C ASP A 148 14.57 6.15 -6.85
N LYS A 149 14.15 4.91 -7.05
CA LYS A 149 15.02 3.86 -7.57
C LYS A 149 15.44 4.10 -9.02
N ILE A 150 14.53 4.59 -9.85
CA ILE A 150 14.79 4.88 -11.28
C ILE A 150 15.70 6.09 -11.44
N SER A 151 15.64 7.08 -10.55
CA SER A 151 16.45 8.29 -10.63
C SER A 151 17.96 7.98 -10.71
N ASN A 152 18.38 6.87 -10.10
CA ASN A 152 19.78 6.40 -10.13
C ASN A 152 20.21 5.83 -11.50
N LEU A 153 19.29 5.63 -12.43
CA LEU A 153 19.57 5.07 -13.76
C LEU A 153 19.94 6.13 -14.80
N ASN A 154 20.03 7.39 -14.43
CA ASN A 154 20.33 8.53 -15.30
C ASN A 154 19.47 8.60 -16.57
N LEU A 155 18.22 8.16 -16.49
CA LEU A 155 17.27 8.22 -17.59
C LEU A 155 16.69 9.65 -17.69
N ASN A 156 16.70 10.23 -18.90
CA ASN A 156 16.08 11.54 -19.13
C ASN A 156 14.55 11.42 -19.19
N ILE A 157 13.93 11.29 -18.03
CA ILE A 157 12.48 11.15 -17.88
C ILE A 157 11.89 12.53 -17.60
N LYS A 158 10.93 12.95 -18.43
CA LYS A 158 10.18 14.21 -18.23
C LYS A 158 8.70 13.96 -17.89
N ASN A 159 8.13 12.91 -18.41
CA ASN A 159 6.68 12.63 -18.32
C ASN A 159 6.44 11.31 -17.60
N ILE A 160 5.60 11.33 -16.59
CA ILE A 160 5.17 10.14 -15.86
C ILE A 160 3.72 9.84 -16.21
N VAL A 161 3.51 8.73 -16.92
CA VAL A 161 2.19 8.26 -17.34
C VAL A 161 1.79 7.06 -16.50
N ALA A 162 0.75 7.22 -15.68
CA ALA A 162 0.34 6.17 -14.77
C ALA A 162 -1.19 6.02 -14.69
N ASP A 163 -1.62 4.89 -14.14
CA ASP A 163 -3.03 4.55 -13.95
C ASP A 163 -3.66 5.32 -12.78
N ALA A 164 -4.98 5.28 -12.67
CA ALA A 164 -5.74 5.91 -11.60
C ALA A 164 -5.39 5.35 -10.19
N GLY A 165 -4.87 4.14 -10.10
CA GLY A 165 -4.39 3.55 -8.86
C GLY A 165 -3.24 4.32 -8.19
N TYR A 166 -2.52 5.14 -8.95
CA TYR A 166 -1.42 5.97 -8.46
C TYR A 166 -1.86 7.38 -8.02
N GLU A 167 -3.14 7.73 -8.21
CA GLU A 167 -3.61 9.06 -7.83
C GLU A 167 -3.53 9.25 -6.31
N SER A 168 -2.70 10.20 -5.88
CA SER A 168 -2.60 10.65 -4.49
C SER A 168 -1.96 12.04 -4.44
N ILE A 169 -2.25 12.80 -3.38
CA ILE A 169 -1.64 14.10 -3.19
C ILE A 169 -0.11 13.99 -3.09
N SER A 170 0.39 13.01 -2.34
CA SER A 170 1.84 12.80 -2.16
C SER A 170 2.55 12.52 -3.49
N ASN A 171 1.93 11.73 -4.37
CA ASN A 171 2.50 11.44 -5.68
C ASN A 171 2.52 12.69 -6.58
N TYR A 172 1.44 13.47 -6.59
CA TYR A 172 1.43 14.71 -7.36
C TYR A 172 2.45 15.73 -6.86
N GLU A 173 2.55 15.94 -5.53
CA GLU A 173 3.54 16.84 -4.92
C GLU A 173 4.97 16.39 -5.20
N TYR A 174 5.23 15.07 -5.15
CA TYR A 174 6.53 14.52 -5.49
C TYR A 174 6.89 14.79 -6.96
N LEU A 175 5.96 14.53 -7.90
CA LEU A 175 6.20 14.78 -9.32
C LEU A 175 6.46 16.26 -9.61
N GLU A 176 5.71 17.15 -8.98
CA GLU A 176 5.91 18.61 -9.10
C GLU A 176 7.28 19.02 -8.56
N LYS A 177 7.66 18.52 -7.37
CA LYS A 177 8.97 18.81 -6.74
C LYS A 177 10.14 18.33 -7.60
N MET A 178 10.01 17.19 -8.25
CA MET A 178 11.05 16.60 -9.10
C MET A 178 11.04 17.14 -10.54
N GLY A 179 10.12 18.05 -10.88
CA GLY A 179 9.99 18.63 -12.23
C GLY A 179 9.41 17.67 -13.26
N TYR A 180 8.74 16.59 -12.84
CA TYR A 180 8.06 15.69 -13.77
C TYR A 180 6.67 16.19 -14.15
N ASN A 181 6.32 16.06 -15.43
CA ASN A 181 4.94 16.27 -15.88
C ASN A 181 4.08 15.07 -15.51
N SER A 182 3.01 15.32 -14.78
CA SER A 182 2.05 14.29 -14.38
C SER A 182 1.03 14.01 -15.47
N TYR A 183 0.93 12.75 -15.88
CA TYR A 183 -0.12 12.19 -16.72
C TYR A 183 -0.81 11.03 -15.99
N ILE A 184 -1.06 11.20 -14.70
CA ILE A 184 -1.81 10.24 -13.88
C ILE A 184 -3.30 10.44 -14.17
N LYS A 185 -4.00 9.35 -14.52
CA LYS A 185 -5.43 9.38 -14.77
C LYS A 185 -6.18 9.61 -13.45
N PRO A 186 -6.97 10.69 -13.28
CA PRO A 186 -7.80 10.85 -12.08
C PRO A 186 -8.83 9.73 -11.94
N ILE A 187 -9.10 9.31 -10.70
CA ILE A 187 -10.04 8.21 -10.39
C ILE A 187 -11.43 8.47 -11.00
N TYR A 188 -11.87 9.73 -11.00
CA TYR A 188 -13.17 10.13 -11.52
C TYR A 188 -13.19 10.39 -13.03
N PHE A 189 -12.05 10.32 -13.73
CA PHE A 189 -11.91 10.76 -15.13
C PHE A 189 -12.95 10.17 -16.09
N GLU A 190 -13.17 8.86 -16.07
CA GLU A 190 -14.18 8.23 -16.95
C GLU A 190 -15.60 8.59 -16.53
N LYS A 191 -15.86 8.60 -15.22
CA LYS A 191 -17.18 8.99 -14.67
C LYS A 191 -17.51 10.44 -14.98
N SER A 192 -16.52 11.34 -15.01
CA SER A 192 -16.73 12.77 -15.28
C SER A 192 -17.26 13.07 -16.69
N LYS A 193 -17.18 12.12 -17.61
CA LYS A 193 -17.75 12.24 -18.95
C LYS A 193 -19.27 12.02 -18.97
N THR A 194 -19.81 11.32 -17.98
CA THR A 194 -21.23 10.96 -17.94
C THR A 194 -22.11 12.15 -17.54
N ARG A 195 -23.34 12.23 -18.11
CA ARG A 195 -24.33 13.26 -17.78
C ARG A 195 -24.68 13.25 -16.28
N LYS A 196 -24.84 12.05 -15.69
CA LYS A 196 -25.12 11.88 -14.26
C LYS A 196 -24.06 12.54 -13.39
N PHE A 197 -22.76 12.37 -13.71
CA PHE A 197 -21.68 12.98 -12.95
C PHE A 197 -21.68 14.52 -13.09
N LYS A 198 -21.87 15.02 -14.32
CA LYS A 198 -21.85 16.46 -14.60
C LYS A 198 -22.98 17.20 -13.90
N ASN A 199 -24.14 16.54 -13.78
CA ASN A 199 -25.36 17.12 -13.18
C ASN A 199 -25.43 16.93 -11.65
N ASP A 200 -24.53 16.13 -11.05
CA ASP A 200 -24.50 15.94 -9.60
C ASP A 200 -23.83 17.15 -8.93
N LEU A 201 -24.64 18.06 -8.46
CA LEU A 201 -24.23 19.35 -7.86
C LEU A 201 -23.47 19.16 -6.54
N ASN A 202 -23.64 18.02 -5.86
CA ASN A 202 -23.06 17.77 -4.54
C ASN A 202 -21.71 17.04 -4.60
N ARG A 203 -21.23 16.72 -5.80
CA ARG A 203 -19.91 16.12 -5.93
C ARG A 203 -18.80 17.12 -5.71
N VAL A 204 -17.81 16.71 -4.91
CA VAL A 204 -16.63 17.55 -4.60
C VAL A 204 -15.90 17.99 -5.88
N GLU A 205 -15.93 17.15 -6.93
CA GLU A 205 -15.32 17.46 -8.24
C GLU A 205 -16.06 18.54 -9.02
N ASN A 206 -17.31 18.81 -8.69
CA ASN A 206 -18.15 19.80 -9.36
C ASN A 206 -18.25 21.12 -8.58
N LEU A 207 -17.65 21.20 -7.39
CA LEU A 207 -17.65 22.40 -6.57
C LEU A 207 -16.58 23.38 -7.03
N VAL A 208 -16.82 24.66 -6.87
CA VAL A 208 -15.91 25.76 -7.19
C VAL A 208 -15.39 26.37 -5.91
N TYR A 209 -14.08 26.42 -5.76
CA TYR A 209 -13.42 26.96 -4.58
C TYR A 209 -12.84 28.33 -4.85
N ASP A 210 -13.24 29.31 -4.07
CA ASP A 210 -12.65 30.64 -4.04
C ASP A 210 -11.55 30.67 -2.95
N SER A 211 -10.29 30.64 -3.39
CA SER A 211 -9.14 30.66 -2.48
C SER A 211 -8.96 31.99 -1.74
N LYS A 212 -9.43 33.10 -2.29
CA LYS A 212 -9.28 34.44 -1.66
C LYS A 212 -10.24 34.59 -0.49
N LYS A 213 -11.44 34.06 -0.62
CA LYS A 213 -12.50 34.15 0.39
C LYS A 213 -12.60 32.90 1.26
N ASN A 214 -11.84 31.85 0.94
CA ASN A 214 -11.94 30.50 1.56
C ASN A 214 -13.39 29.98 1.56
N LYS A 215 -14.07 30.15 0.42
CA LYS A 215 -15.46 29.76 0.23
C LYS A 215 -15.58 28.67 -0.83
N LEU A 216 -16.53 27.79 -0.65
CA LEU A 216 -16.81 26.68 -1.57
C LEU A 216 -18.24 26.83 -2.09
N PHE A 217 -18.40 26.86 -3.41
CA PHE A 217 -19.67 27.08 -4.08
C PHE A 217 -20.08 25.86 -4.89
N ARG A 218 -21.35 25.59 -4.93
CA ARG A 218 -21.98 24.72 -5.90
C ARG A 218 -22.15 25.44 -7.24
N LYS A 219 -22.27 24.72 -8.35
CA LYS A 219 -22.46 25.33 -9.69
C LYS A 219 -23.72 26.15 -9.84
N ASP A 220 -24.72 25.89 -9.03
CA ASP A 220 -25.98 26.65 -8.98
C ASP A 220 -25.93 27.90 -8.09
N GLY A 221 -24.74 28.21 -7.55
CA GLY A 221 -24.50 29.41 -6.74
C GLY A 221 -24.66 29.19 -5.23
N LEU A 222 -25.12 28.03 -4.78
CA LEU A 222 -25.22 27.76 -3.34
C LEU A 222 -23.83 27.79 -2.68
N GLU A 223 -23.69 28.67 -1.69
CA GLU A 223 -22.47 28.71 -0.83
C GLU A 223 -22.56 27.63 0.23
N LEU A 224 -21.43 26.99 0.49
CA LEU A 224 -21.26 25.97 1.53
C LEU A 224 -20.58 26.60 2.75
N ASP A 225 -21.10 26.34 3.94
CA ASP A 225 -20.62 26.95 5.17
C ASP A 225 -19.24 26.35 5.55
N PHE A 226 -18.24 27.21 5.73
CA PHE A 226 -16.95 26.79 6.24
C PHE A 226 -17.04 26.37 7.70
N LEU A 227 -16.55 25.18 8.04
CA LEU A 227 -16.54 24.69 9.41
C LEU A 227 -15.18 24.88 10.09
N TYR A 228 -14.17 24.25 9.55
CA TYR A 228 -12.79 24.32 10.06
C TYR A 228 -11.79 23.72 9.06
N SER A 229 -10.51 23.98 9.31
CA SER A 229 -9.40 23.31 8.61
C SER A 229 -8.71 22.32 9.50
N ASN A 230 -8.02 21.33 8.90
CA ASN A 230 -7.15 20.46 9.65
C ASN A 230 -5.95 21.24 10.24
N LYS A 231 -5.23 20.66 11.22
CA LYS A 231 -4.06 21.30 11.88
C LYS A 231 -2.99 21.82 10.92
N LYS A 232 -2.87 21.24 9.71
CA LYS A 232 -1.92 21.65 8.67
C LYS A 232 -2.50 22.68 7.68
N GLY A 233 -3.75 23.09 7.82
CA GLY A 233 -4.38 24.04 6.88
C GLY A 233 -4.59 23.52 5.45
N THR A 234 -4.32 22.23 5.17
CA THR A 234 -4.35 21.66 3.81
C THR A 234 -5.69 21.07 3.42
N ILE A 235 -6.54 20.78 4.42
CA ILE A 235 -7.84 20.18 4.22
C ILE A 235 -8.87 21.07 4.91
N HIS A 236 -9.84 21.50 4.16
CA HIS A 236 -10.97 22.31 4.63
C HIS A 236 -12.22 21.47 4.72
N TYR A 237 -13.03 21.73 5.72
CA TYR A 237 -14.30 21.06 5.93
C TYR A 237 -15.42 22.09 5.81
N PHE A 238 -16.38 21.76 4.96
CA PHE A 238 -17.55 22.61 4.68
C PHE A 238 -18.82 21.83 5.03
N PHE A 239 -19.88 22.56 5.34
CA PHE A 239 -21.21 22.02 5.57
C PHE A 239 -22.11 22.38 4.41
N ASN A 240 -22.84 21.41 3.89
CA ASN A 240 -23.84 21.63 2.87
C ASN A 240 -25.19 21.76 3.55
N PRO A 241 -25.83 22.96 3.56
CA PRO A 241 -27.07 23.19 4.28
C PRO A 241 -28.26 22.40 3.74
N GLU A 242 -28.30 22.12 2.43
CA GLU A 242 -29.37 21.32 1.82
C GLU A 242 -29.29 19.85 2.17
N THR A 243 -28.11 19.24 1.98
CA THR A 243 -27.92 17.81 2.19
C THR A 243 -27.60 17.45 3.64
N LYS A 244 -27.36 18.46 4.49
CA LYS A 244 -26.89 18.31 5.90
C LYS A 244 -25.66 17.45 6.03
N LYS A 245 -24.80 17.47 5.02
CA LYS A 245 -23.57 16.65 4.99
C LYS A 245 -22.32 17.51 5.08
N LYS A 246 -21.33 16.96 5.77
CA LYS A 246 -19.99 17.52 5.83
C LYS A 246 -19.21 17.12 4.60
N ILE A 247 -18.58 18.08 3.94
CA ILE A 247 -17.75 17.91 2.74
C ILE A 247 -16.29 18.19 3.12
N LYS A 248 -15.42 17.26 2.77
CA LYS A 248 -13.98 17.40 2.90
C LYS A 248 -13.39 17.88 1.59
N TYR A 249 -12.70 19.00 1.60
CA TYR A 249 -12.11 19.62 0.42
C TYR A 249 -10.59 19.82 0.62
N ASN A 250 -9.80 19.45 -0.37
CA ASN A 250 -8.37 19.73 -0.41
C ASN A 250 -8.05 20.48 -1.69
N ALA A 251 -7.84 21.79 -1.56
CA ALA A 251 -7.62 22.69 -2.68
C ALA A 251 -6.38 22.34 -3.49
N LYS A 252 -5.25 22.01 -2.81
CA LYS A 252 -4.00 21.64 -3.47
C LYS A 252 -4.15 20.34 -4.26
N PHE A 253 -4.77 19.32 -3.66
CA PHE A 253 -5.04 18.07 -4.36
C PHE A 253 -5.89 18.30 -5.62
N ARG A 254 -6.92 19.14 -5.52
CA ARG A 254 -7.79 19.47 -6.66
C ARG A 254 -7.01 20.14 -7.77
N MET A 255 -6.25 21.18 -7.46
CA MET A 255 -5.42 21.87 -8.43
C MET A 255 -4.48 20.91 -9.17
N LEU A 256 -3.77 20.04 -8.44
CA LEU A 256 -2.86 19.09 -9.04
C LEU A 256 -3.55 17.98 -9.86
N SER A 257 -4.70 17.50 -9.38
CA SER A 257 -5.53 16.52 -10.11
C SER A 257 -6.11 17.12 -11.39
N ASP A 258 -6.59 18.37 -11.36
CA ASP A 258 -7.11 19.06 -12.53
C ASP A 258 -5.99 19.36 -13.55
N LYS A 259 -4.81 19.79 -13.11
CA LYS A 259 -3.63 19.92 -13.99
C LYS A 259 -3.28 18.59 -14.66
N SER A 260 -3.29 17.47 -13.93
CA SER A 260 -3.08 16.15 -14.51
C SER A 260 -4.19 15.77 -15.49
N LYS A 261 -5.44 16.12 -15.20
CA LYS A 261 -6.59 15.93 -16.09
C LYS A 261 -6.45 16.73 -17.40
N GLU A 262 -6.00 17.96 -17.33
CA GLU A 262 -5.71 18.78 -18.51
C GLU A 262 -4.60 18.14 -19.36
N ASN A 263 -3.50 17.75 -18.72
CA ASN A 263 -2.40 17.08 -19.39
C ASN A 263 -2.85 15.84 -20.15
N ILE A 264 -3.61 14.93 -19.52
CA ILE A 264 -4.07 13.69 -20.16
C ILE A 264 -5.18 13.92 -21.22
N SER A 265 -5.82 15.08 -21.20
CA SER A 265 -6.87 15.44 -22.16
C SER A 265 -6.32 16.12 -23.41
N SER A 266 -5.09 16.62 -23.36
CA SER A 266 -4.37 17.16 -24.52
C SER A 266 -4.14 16.10 -25.60
N ASN A 267 -3.89 16.49 -26.85
CA ASN A 267 -3.61 15.54 -27.92
C ASN A 267 -2.37 14.69 -27.60
N TYR A 268 -1.32 15.30 -27.07
CA TYR A 268 -0.12 14.59 -26.62
C TYR A 268 -0.43 13.64 -25.45
N GLY A 269 -1.23 14.08 -24.48
CA GLY A 269 -1.64 13.25 -23.35
C GLY A 269 -2.51 12.06 -23.75
N LYS A 270 -3.39 12.22 -24.74
CA LYS A 270 -4.14 11.11 -25.33
C LYS A 270 -3.22 10.07 -25.95
N GLN A 271 -2.20 10.54 -26.73
CA GLN A 271 -1.18 9.68 -27.31
C GLN A 271 -0.38 8.94 -26.25
N LEU A 272 0.08 9.63 -25.20
CA LEU A 272 0.82 9.02 -24.09
C LEU A 272 -0.02 7.95 -23.37
N ARG A 273 -1.30 8.20 -23.14
CA ARG A 273 -2.20 7.21 -22.52
C ARG A 273 -2.43 5.98 -23.38
N LEU A 274 -2.62 6.17 -24.71
CA LEU A 274 -2.70 5.06 -25.65
C LEU A 274 -1.42 4.22 -25.60
N ASN A 275 -0.26 4.89 -25.64
CA ASN A 275 1.03 4.22 -25.58
C ASN A 275 1.26 3.48 -24.25
N ARG A 276 0.81 4.04 -23.12
CA ARG A 276 0.83 3.33 -21.85
C ARG A 276 0.05 2.01 -21.93
N SER A 277 -1.18 2.06 -22.46
CA SER A 277 -1.99 0.86 -22.59
C SER A 277 -1.31 -0.18 -23.51
N ILE A 278 -0.82 0.22 -24.66
CA ILE A 278 -0.15 -0.71 -25.60
C ILE A 278 1.14 -1.27 -24.98
N GLN A 279 1.99 -0.43 -24.43
CA GLN A 279 3.34 -0.81 -24.00
C GLN A 279 3.34 -1.51 -22.63
N VAL A 280 2.67 -0.95 -21.63
CA VAL A 280 2.71 -1.48 -20.27
C VAL A 280 1.78 -2.67 -20.12
N GLU A 281 0.54 -2.56 -20.58
CA GLU A 281 -0.41 -3.69 -20.51
C GLU A 281 0.05 -4.83 -21.43
N GLY A 282 0.61 -4.50 -22.61
CA GLY A 282 1.24 -5.47 -23.49
C GLY A 282 2.43 -6.18 -22.85
N ALA A 283 3.30 -5.45 -22.13
CA ALA A 283 4.41 -6.07 -21.40
C ALA A 283 3.90 -7.04 -20.31
N PHE A 284 2.91 -6.62 -19.51
CA PHE A 284 2.30 -7.51 -18.52
C PHE A 284 1.61 -8.72 -19.14
N ALA A 285 0.94 -8.55 -20.28
CA ALA A 285 0.32 -9.66 -20.99
C ALA A 285 1.37 -10.68 -21.45
N VAL A 286 2.46 -10.25 -22.06
CA VAL A 286 3.56 -11.13 -22.47
C VAL A 286 4.19 -11.85 -21.29
N LEU A 287 4.53 -11.12 -20.22
CA LEU A 287 5.09 -11.71 -18.99
C LEU A 287 4.16 -12.78 -18.41
N LYS A 288 2.87 -12.49 -18.28
CA LYS A 288 1.90 -13.39 -17.62
C LYS A 288 1.48 -14.56 -18.52
N GLU A 289 1.14 -14.29 -19.79
CA GLU A 289 0.54 -15.28 -20.67
C GLU A 289 1.58 -16.07 -21.44
N ASN A 290 2.51 -15.40 -22.12
CA ASN A 290 3.49 -16.07 -22.96
C ASN A 290 4.63 -16.67 -22.12
N MET A 291 5.15 -15.92 -21.16
CA MET A 291 6.27 -16.34 -20.33
C MET A 291 5.82 -17.03 -19.01
N LYS A 292 4.50 -17.13 -18.77
CA LYS A 292 3.89 -17.84 -17.63
C LYS A 292 4.25 -17.29 -16.25
N LEU A 293 4.56 -16.00 -16.13
CA LEU A 293 4.79 -15.32 -14.84
C LEU A 293 3.45 -15.06 -14.11
N ARG A 294 2.66 -16.08 -13.92
CA ARG A 294 1.41 -16.01 -13.15
C ARG A 294 1.62 -16.37 -11.67
N LYS A 295 2.63 -17.20 -11.41
CA LYS A 295 2.96 -17.71 -10.08
C LYS A 295 4.48 -17.72 -9.91
N LEU A 296 4.94 -17.07 -8.84
CA LEU A 296 6.35 -17.07 -8.47
C LEU A 296 6.79 -18.46 -8.01
N LYS A 297 7.97 -18.89 -8.42
CA LYS A 297 8.56 -20.20 -8.07
C LYS A 297 9.41 -20.13 -6.82
N VAL A 298 9.90 -18.93 -6.47
CA VAL A 298 10.78 -18.67 -5.33
C VAL A 298 10.07 -17.81 -4.27
N ARG A 299 10.68 -17.69 -3.09
CA ARG A 299 10.19 -16.91 -1.94
C ARG A 299 11.27 -15.95 -1.46
N GLY A 300 10.80 -14.91 -0.76
CA GLY A 300 11.64 -13.83 -0.25
C GLY A 300 11.98 -12.78 -1.31
N LYS A 301 11.93 -11.50 -0.91
CA LYS A 301 12.07 -10.37 -1.82
C LYS A 301 13.30 -10.45 -2.73
N PRO A 302 14.52 -10.80 -2.25
CA PRO A 302 15.70 -10.83 -3.13
C PRO A 302 15.62 -11.91 -4.22
N SER A 303 15.08 -13.09 -3.91
CA SER A 303 14.93 -14.18 -4.88
C SER A 303 13.85 -13.89 -5.90
N VAL A 304 12.73 -13.33 -5.44
CA VAL A 304 11.62 -12.90 -6.31
C VAL A 304 12.07 -11.80 -7.27
N LEU A 305 12.86 -10.83 -6.81
CA LEU A 305 13.42 -9.79 -7.69
C LEU A 305 14.33 -10.38 -8.76
N ARG A 306 15.16 -11.37 -8.42
CA ARG A 306 16.00 -12.07 -9.41
C ARG A 306 15.16 -12.83 -10.45
N GLU A 307 14.14 -13.57 -9.99
CA GLU A 307 13.23 -14.27 -10.88
C GLU A 307 12.56 -13.31 -11.87
N ILE A 308 11.98 -12.22 -11.37
CA ILE A 308 11.34 -11.19 -12.21
C ILE A 308 12.35 -10.54 -13.15
N GLY A 309 13.57 -10.27 -12.69
CA GLY A 309 14.64 -9.71 -13.51
C GLY A 309 14.95 -10.58 -14.74
N LEU A 310 15.05 -11.89 -14.58
CA LEU A 310 15.25 -12.82 -15.69
C LEU A 310 14.09 -12.76 -16.70
N PHE A 311 12.85 -12.66 -16.22
CA PHE A 311 11.69 -12.47 -17.11
C PHE A 311 11.75 -11.13 -17.85
N CYS A 312 12.14 -10.04 -17.20
CA CYS A 312 12.30 -8.73 -17.82
C CYS A 312 13.41 -8.73 -18.90
N ILE A 313 14.53 -9.39 -18.63
CA ILE A 313 15.62 -9.57 -19.60
C ILE A 313 15.12 -10.38 -20.81
N GLY A 314 14.49 -11.53 -20.60
CA GLY A 314 13.92 -12.35 -21.65
C GLY A 314 12.87 -11.60 -22.49
N TYR A 315 12.00 -10.82 -21.84
CA TYR A 315 11.05 -9.94 -22.52
C TYR A 315 11.76 -8.93 -23.43
N ASN A 316 12.78 -8.24 -22.90
CA ASN A 316 13.52 -7.23 -23.66
C ASN A 316 14.27 -7.83 -24.86
N PHE A 317 14.86 -9.02 -24.71
CA PHE A 317 15.47 -9.74 -25.84
C PHE A 317 14.46 -10.07 -26.93
N ASN A 318 13.30 -10.63 -26.57
CA ASN A 318 12.24 -10.93 -27.52
C ASN A 318 11.75 -9.67 -28.25
N ARG A 319 11.65 -8.55 -27.49
CA ARG A 319 11.24 -7.28 -28.07
C ARG A 319 12.31 -6.72 -28.99
N TYR A 320 13.59 -6.81 -28.63
CA TYR A 320 14.70 -6.39 -29.46
C TYR A 320 14.73 -7.16 -30.80
N ILE A 321 14.66 -8.49 -30.77
CA ILE A 321 14.63 -9.34 -31.96
C ILE A 321 13.43 -8.97 -32.86
N SER A 322 12.25 -8.90 -32.28
CA SER A 322 11.01 -8.57 -32.98
C SER A 322 11.06 -7.21 -33.69
N ARG A 323 11.67 -6.21 -33.04
CA ARG A 323 11.84 -4.85 -33.61
C ARG A 323 12.94 -4.81 -34.65
N SER A 324 14.02 -5.55 -34.50
CA SER A 324 15.10 -5.66 -35.45
C SER A 324 14.63 -6.30 -36.76
N LEU A 325 13.83 -7.37 -36.67
CA LEU A 325 13.23 -8.03 -37.83
C LEU A 325 12.26 -7.12 -38.59
N ARG A 326 11.61 -6.18 -37.93
CA ARG A 326 10.68 -5.21 -38.54
C ARG A 326 11.36 -3.91 -38.99
N ASN A 327 12.67 -3.79 -38.86
CA ASN A 327 13.43 -2.56 -39.10
C ASN A 327 12.93 -1.34 -38.29
N CYS A 328 12.24 -1.58 -37.18
CA CYS A 328 11.70 -0.54 -36.27
C CYS A 328 12.71 -0.24 -35.17
N LYS A 329 13.88 0.32 -35.51
CA LYS A 329 14.88 0.76 -34.54
C LYS A 329 14.55 2.18 -34.04
N GLY A 330 14.67 2.44 -32.74
CA GLY A 330 14.45 3.77 -32.15
C GLY A 330 13.26 3.86 -31.20
N THR A 331 13.06 5.03 -30.65
CA THR A 331 11.93 5.33 -29.76
C THR A 331 10.67 5.57 -30.58
N THR A 332 9.65 4.77 -30.40
CA THR A 332 8.39 4.97 -31.11
C THR A 332 7.24 5.14 -30.12
N LEU A 333 6.56 6.29 -30.23
CA LEU A 333 5.20 6.42 -29.74
C LEU A 333 4.27 5.96 -30.87
N HIS A 334 3.38 5.03 -30.58
CA HIS A 334 2.33 4.67 -31.53
C HIS A 334 1.47 5.90 -31.83
N PRO A 335 1.22 6.25 -33.09
CA PRO A 335 0.39 7.41 -33.42
C PRO A 335 -1.06 7.18 -32.97
N LEU A 336 -1.78 8.25 -32.72
CA LEU A 336 -3.23 8.17 -32.61
C LEU A 336 -3.76 7.80 -33.98
N GLN A 337 -4.61 6.78 -34.07
CA GLN A 337 -5.34 6.53 -35.29
C GLN A 337 -6.21 7.76 -35.59
N ALA A 338 -6.16 8.26 -36.80
CA ALA A 338 -7.09 9.27 -37.23
C ALA A 338 -8.51 8.70 -37.12
N ALA A 339 -9.39 9.42 -36.40
CA ALA A 339 -10.78 9.04 -36.23
C ALA A 339 -11.54 9.25 -37.54
#